data_b4d294f4e08c0fcb2a4a1151a67f10f5
#
_entry.id   b4d294f4e08c0fcb2a4a1151a67f10f5
#
_cell.length_a   1.000
_cell.length_b   1.000
_cell.length_c   1.000
_cell.angle_alpha   90.00
_cell.angle_beta   90.00
_cell.angle_gamma   90.00
#
_symmetry.space_group_name_H-M   'P 1'
#
loop_
_entity.id
_entity.type
_entity.pdbx_description
1 polymer ?
#
loop_
_entity_poly.entity_id
_entity_poly.type
_entity_poly.pdbx_seq_one_letter_code
_entity_poly.pdbx_strand_id
1 'polypeptide(L)'
;MPRVRSELNPKRPKKFKRPSVKKSQKYLITQDNRFIYAKYGDMVANELKFFYYVISKLNSINDESFQLHEVPISEILGEALNHENLDANHTYIKNLCRSLSKRILEDETLVFDPVTNKEDEMFEVMAIFKRIQYLKRKAVICYQLNDCLKPYLLGLRNNFTQIPLQRILPIRSGYAIRIYQMLLSELKQNKNTTEIDLLQLQDVLCVPKSMYAWINFKRKILEPSLKEINATTDIVASYRTKKQRQKITEIVFEICYKDLQMRKDQAKDKEAQRIQVEVIKPLAELKNKTLAYPTDPLDENAIIALVYRGMHEIKEVKGKLQVVLTLEEANNPRKKQPLIISNANHIEKLKAMHERYEQKFFT
;
A
#
# COMPACT_ATOMS: atom_id res chain seq x y z
N MET A 1 53.90 -4.78 59.92
CA MET A 1 53.35 -5.09 58.57
C MET A 1 52.14 -4.19 58.31
N PRO A 2 52.22 -3.22 57.41
CA PRO A 2 51.13 -2.32 57.08
C PRO A 2 50.22 -2.97 56.05
N ARG A 3 48.92 -2.86 56.27
CA ARG A 3 47.85 -3.24 55.29
C ARG A 3 47.76 -2.27 54.14
N VAL A 4 48.01 -2.76 52.95
CA VAL A 4 47.75 -1.99 51.70
C VAL A 4 46.24 -2.11 51.41
N ARG A 5 45.55 -0.97 51.49
CA ARG A 5 44.17 -0.83 50.96
C ARG A 5 44.28 -0.56 49.43
N SER A 6 43.84 -1.51 48.64
CA SER A 6 43.62 -1.29 47.21
C SER A 6 42.25 -0.67 47.01
N GLU A 7 42.21 0.63 46.69
CA GLU A 7 41.04 1.30 46.19
C GLU A 7 40.87 0.99 44.69
N LEU A 8 40.02 0.00 44.37
CA LEU A 8 39.50 -0.23 43.06
C LEU A 8 38.09 0.40 42.98
N ASN A 9 38.05 1.65 42.52
CA ASN A 9 36.80 2.34 42.21
C ASN A 9 36.39 1.93 40.80
N PRO A 10 35.30 1.14 40.57
CA PRO A 10 34.88 0.81 39.23
C PRO A 10 34.26 2.04 38.59
N LYS A 11 34.97 2.61 37.63
CA LYS A 11 34.45 3.69 36.78
C LYS A 11 33.14 3.23 36.16
N ARG A 12 32.05 3.96 36.44
CA ARG A 12 30.73 3.74 35.81
C ARG A 12 30.90 3.62 34.30
N PRO A 13 30.27 2.61 33.63
CA PRO A 13 30.35 2.49 32.19
C PRO A 13 29.75 3.75 31.56
N LYS A 14 30.51 4.37 30.67
CA LYS A 14 30.07 5.53 29.88
C LYS A 14 28.80 5.14 29.14
N LYS A 15 27.70 5.90 29.33
CA LYS A 15 26.47 5.74 28.58
C LYS A 15 26.82 5.70 27.09
N PHE A 16 26.58 4.57 26.46
CA PHE A 16 26.68 4.43 25.02
C PHE A 16 25.74 5.47 24.39
N LYS A 17 26.33 6.49 23.76
CA LYS A 17 25.58 7.38 22.86
C LYS A 17 25.11 6.48 21.72
N ARG A 18 23.78 6.37 21.55
CA ARG A 18 23.19 5.75 20.36
C ARG A 18 23.87 6.41 19.16
N PRO A 19 24.44 5.63 18.21
CA PRO A 19 24.92 6.21 16.97
C PRO A 19 23.74 6.92 16.34
N SER A 20 23.85 8.23 16.17
CA SER A 20 22.92 8.98 15.34
C SER A 20 22.97 8.33 13.97
N VAL A 21 21.86 7.72 13.55
CA VAL A 21 21.70 7.24 12.18
C VAL A 21 22.00 8.45 11.30
N LYS A 22 23.19 8.45 10.66
CA LYS A 22 23.56 9.48 9.70
C LYS A 22 22.43 9.49 8.67
N LYS A 23 21.67 10.60 8.64
CA LYS A 23 20.70 10.88 7.60
C LYS A 23 21.37 10.64 6.24
N SER A 24 20.74 9.75 5.45
CA SER A 24 20.87 9.69 3.99
C SER A 24 22.01 8.87 3.36
N GLN A 25 22.08 7.57 3.60
CA GLN A 25 22.11 6.70 2.45
C GLN A 25 20.78 5.97 2.44
N LYS A 26 19.91 6.30 1.48
CA LYS A 26 18.69 5.56 1.24
C LYS A 26 19.14 4.18 0.74
N TYR A 27 19.17 3.19 1.62
CA TYR A 27 19.38 1.80 1.22
C TYR A 27 18.21 1.41 0.31
N LEU A 28 18.48 1.31 -0.98
CA LEU A 28 17.51 0.93 -2.00
C LEU A 28 17.71 -0.53 -2.37
N ILE A 29 16.67 -1.30 -2.25
CA ILE A 29 16.59 -2.64 -2.80
C ILE A 29 16.31 -2.47 -4.28
N THR A 30 17.26 -2.76 -5.15
CA THR A 30 17.10 -2.69 -6.61
C THR A 30 17.09 -4.11 -7.15
N GLN A 31 16.01 -4.51 -7.79
CA GLN A 31 15.82 -5.87 -8.27
C GLN A 31 14.96 -5.90 -9.54
N ASP A 32 15.25 -6.85 -10.43
CA ASP A 32 14.44 -7.11 -11.62
C ASP A 32 12.99 -7.46 -11.22
N ASN A 33 12.02 -7.04 -12.04
CA ASN A 33 10.61 -7.29 -11.73
C ASN A 33 10.28 -8.80 -11.75
N ARG A 34 10.93 -9.62 -12.58
CA ARG A 34 10.79 -11.08 -12.56
C ARG A 34 11.16 -11.66 -11.21
N PHE A 35 12.22 -11.11 -10.58
CA PHE A 35 12.65 -11.53 -9.25
C PHE A 35 11.61 -11.29 -8.18
N ILE A 36 10.76 -10.24 -8.33
CA ILE A 36 9.66 -9.96 -7.40
C ILE A 36 8.61 -11.08 -7.43
N TYR A 37 8.38 -11.68 -8.59
CA TYR A 37 7.40 -12.75 -8.79
C TYR A 37 8.00 -14.15 -8.67
N ALA A 38 9.31 -14.29 -8.50
CA ALA A 38 9.95 -15.58 -8.28
C ALA A 38 9.57 -16.21 -6.92
N LYS A 39 9.66 -17.53 -6.81
CA LYS A 39 9.34 -18.29 -5.59
C LYS A 39 10.58 -18.36 -4.70
N TYR A 40 10.53 -17.76 -3.51
CA TYR A 40 11.65 -17.72 -2.54
C TYR A 40 11.55 -18.80 -1.46
N GLY A 41 10.67 -19.77 -1.63
CA GLY A 41 10.31 -20.69 -0.56
C GLY A 41 9.52 -19.98 0.56
N ASP A 42 9.40 -20.63 1.68
CA ASP A 42 8.64 -20.18 2.86
C ASP A 42 9.46 -19.23 3.76
N MET A 43 10.16 -18.25 3.18
CA MET A 43 10.95 -17.30 3.96
C MET A 43 10.09 -16.52 4.96
N VAL A 44 10.49 -16.56 6.23
CA VAL A 44 9.85 -15.73 7.27
C VAL A 44 10.33 -14.28 7.18
N ALA A 45 9.59 -13.36 7.81
CA ALA A 45 9.86 -11.92 7.70
C ALA A 45 11.32 -11.52 8.01
N ASN A 46 11.93 -12.09 9.03
CA ASN A 46 13.32 -11.75 9.41
C ASN A 46 14.34 -12.25 8.37
N GLU A 47 14.08 -13.38 7.72
CA GLU A 47 14.92 -13.87 6.61
C GLU A 47 14.79 -12.96 5.39
N LEU A 48 13.58 -12.56 5.04
CA LEU A 48 13.33 -11.59 3.95
C LEU A 48 13.99 -10.24 4.24
N LYS A 49 13.88 -9.73 5.47
CA LYS A 49 14.54 -8.46 5.88
C LYS A 49 16.05 -8.54 5.75
N PHE A 50 16.65 -9.66 6.20
CA PHE A 50 18.08 -9.89 6.01
C PHE A 50 18.44 -9.92 4.53
N PHE A 51 17.70 -10.67 3.73
CA PHE A 51 17.94 -10.80 2.30
C PHE A 51 17.82 -9.45 1.59
N TYR A 52 16.80 -8.66 1.89
CA TYR A 52 16.64 -7.32 1.30
C TYR A 52 17.66 -6.31 1.81
N TYR A 53 18.11 -6.46 3.05
CA TYR A 53 19.25 -5.69 3.53
C TYR A 53 20.51 -6.00 2.70
N VAL A 54 20.78 -7.26 2.44
CA VAL A 54 21.89 -7.72 1.57
C VAL A 54 21.78 -7.10 0.18
N ILE A 55 20.62 -7.18 -0.46
CA ILE A 55 20.40 -6.59 -1.80
C ILE A 55 20.58 -5.06 -1.77
N SER A 56 20.16 -4.39 -0.70
CA SER A 56 20.30 -2.93 -0.58
C SER A 56 21.74 -2.44 -0.47
N LYS A 57 22.70 -3.32 -0.23
CA LYS A 57 24.14 -3.02 -0.21
C LYS A 57 24.80 -3.16 -1.59
N LEU A 58 24.12 -3.76 -2.55
CA LEU A 58 24.63 -3.92 -3.90
C LEU A 58 24.52 -2.61 -4.69
N ASN A 59 25.53 -2.33 -5.48
CA ASN A 59 25.45 -1.34 -6.53
C ASN A 59 25.05 -2.03 -7.84
N SER A 60 23.74 -2.08 -8.11
CA SER A 60 23.17 -2.79 -9.24
C SER A 60 23.69 -2.33 -10.63
N ILE A 61 24.35 -1.18 -10.71
CA ILE A 61 24.90 -0.63 -11.96
C ILE A 61 26.38 -0.96 -12.12
N ASN A 62 27.17 -0.81 -11.03
CA ASN A 62 28.62 -0.85 -11.09
C ASN A 62 29.22 -2.19 -10.63
N ASP A 63 28.48 -2.97 -9.84
CA ASP A 63 28.97 -4.27 -9.38
C ASP A 63 28.85 -5.28 -10.53
N GLU A 64 29.96 -5.98 -10.83
CA GLU A 64 30.02 -7.04 -11.83
C GLU A 64 29.94 -8.43 -11.21
N SER A 65 30.18 -8.54 -9.92
CA SER A 65 30.21 -9.80 -9.18
C SER A 65 29.82 -9.63 -7.72
N PHE A 66 29.35 -10.70 -7.10
CA PHE A 66 29.04 -10.71 -5.68
C PHE A 66 30.29 -11.03 -4.86
N GLN A 67 30.74 -10.05 -4.08
CA GLN A 67 31.86 -10.19 -3.16
C GLN A 67 31.40 -10.76 -1.82
N LEU A 68 32.35 -11.22 -1.00
CA LEU A 68 32.09 -11.56 0.39
C LEU A 68 31.94 -10.27 1.21
N HIS A 69 30.76 -10.06 1.79
CA HIS A 69 30.48 -8.89 2.62
C HIS A 69 30.32 -9.26 4.09
N GLU A 70 30.63 -8.32 4.97
CA GLU A 70 30.36 -8.43 6.42
C GLU A 70 29.25 -7.46 6.82
N VAL A 71 28.32 -7.95 7.63
CA VAL A 71 27.20 -7.16 8.16
C VAL A 71 27.16 -7.27 9.67
N PRO A 72 27.22 -6.16 10.42
CA PRO A 72 27.00 -6.15 11.85
C PRO A 72 25.57 -6.63 12.17
N ILE A 73 25.43 -7.53 13.11
CA ILE A 73 24.14 -8.07 13.55
C ILE A 73 23.22 -6.93 14.04
N SER A 74 23.79 -5.92 14.72
CA SER A 74 23.07 -4.76 15.21
C SER A 74 22.39 -3.91 14.12
N GLU A 75 22.89 -3.95 12.90
CA GLU A 75 22.27 -3.22 11.78
C GLU A 75 20.97 -3.89 11.28
N ILE A 76 20.87 -5.21 11.44
CA ILE A 76 19.77 -6.01 10.88
C ILE A 76 18.70 -6.33 11.91
N LEU A 77 19.14 -6.69 13.10
CA LEU A 77 18.30 -7.29 14.14
C LEU A 77 18.24 -6.45 15.41
N GLY A 78 18.71 -5.20 15.38
CA GLY A 78 18.95 -4.37 16.55
C GLY A 78 17.83 -4.35 17.60
N GLU A 79 16.56 -4.36 17.18
CA GLU A 79 15.41 -4.41 18.09
C GLU A 79 14.98 -5.85 18.44
N ALA A 80 15.39 -6.85 17.64
CA ALA A 80 15.03 -8.26 17.84
C ALA A 80 16.00 -8.99 18.78
N LEU A 81 17.13 -8.37 19.13
CA LEU A 81 18.12 -8.96 20.00
C LEU A 81 17.79 -8.70 21.48
N ASN A 82 17.77 -9.76 22.25
CA ASN A 82 17.68 -9.66 23.70
C ASN A 82 19.06 -9.32 24.27
N HIS A 83 19.25 -8.07 24.71
CA HIS A 83 20.52 -7.59 25.26
C HIS A 83 20.91 -8.27 26.59
N GLU A 84 19.96 -8.93 27.25
CA GLU A 84 20.18 -9.60 28.54
C GLU A 84 20.64 -11.05 28.35
N ASN A 85 20.32 -11.71 27.22
CA ASN A 85 20.65 -13.10 26.96
C ASN A 85 21.46 -13.29 25.68
N LEU A 86 22.77 -13.12 25.78
CA LEU A 86 23.71 -13.25 24.66
C LEU A 86 23.73 -14.65 24.04
N ASP A 87 23.56 -15.71 24.85
CA ASP A 87 23.59 -17.09 24.32
C ASP A 87 22.34 -17.43 23.52
N ALA A 88 21.17 -16.94 23.92
CA ALA A 88 19.96 -17.06 23.14
C ALA A 88 20.08 -16.31 21.78
N ASN A 89 20.68 -15.12 21.79
CA ASN A 89 20.95 -14.36 20.57
C ASN A 89 21.92 -15.12 19.64
N HIS A 90 22.97 -15.72 20.16
CA HIS A 90 23.90 -16.51 19.35
C HIS A 90 23.24 -17.74 18.75
N THR A 91 22.39 -18.44 19.49
CA THR A 91 21.64 -19.59 18.99
C THR A 91 20.66 -19.15 17.89
N TYR A 92 19.96 -18.05 18.10
CA TYR A 92 19.07 -17.45 17.10
C TYR A 92 19.80 -17.12 15.79
N ILE A 93 20.96 -16.43 15.87
CA ILE A 93 21.74 -16.08 14.69
C ILE A 93 22.26 -17.32 13.95
N LYS A 94 22.72 -18.34 14.67
CA LYS A 94 23.13 -19.61 14.03
C LYS A 94 21.96 -20.28 13.30
N ASN A 95 20.77 -20.27 13.89
CA ASN A 95 19.58 -20.83 13.25
C ASN A 95 19.16 -20.01 12.03
N LEU A 96 19.23 -18.67 12.10
CA LEU A 96 19.00 -17.80 10.97
C LEU A 96 19.98 -18.12 9.82
N CYS A 97 21.28 -18.23 10.09
CA CYS A 97 22.27 -18.59 9.07
C CYS A 97 22.00 -19.97 8.46
N ARG A 98 21.62 -20.98 9.28
CA ARG A 98 21.25 -22.31 8.77
C ARG A 98 19.99 -22.27 7.89
N SER A 99 19.01 -21.48 8.28
CA SER A 99 17.78 -21.34 7.50
C SER A 99 18.07 -20.65 6.17
N LEU A 100 18.76 -19.52 6.18
CA LEU A 100 19.15 -18.78 4.98
C LEU A 100 20.00 -19.61 4.02
N SER A 101 20.91 -20.45 4.53
CA SER A 101 21.76 -21.31 3.66
C SER A 101 20.98 -22.38 2.90
N LYS A 102 19.77 -22.69 3.29
CA LYS A 102 18.87 -23.64 2.63
C LYS A 102 17.89 -22.98 1.68
N ARG A 103 17.85 -21.63 1.61
CA ARG A 103 16.90 -20.92 0.79
C ARG A 103 17.28 -21.00 -0.68
N ILE A 104 16.31 -21.38 -1.47
CA ILE A 104 16.38 -21.48 -2.93
C ILE A 104 15.43 -20.48 -3.55
N LEU A 105 15.75 -20.11 -4.77
CA LEU A 105 14.89 -19.41 -5.68
C LEU A 105 14.46 -20.38 -6.77
N GLU A 106 13.18 -20.47 -7.06
CA GLU A 106 12.63 -21.18 -8.19
C GLU A 106 12.13 -20.18 -9.22
N ASP A 107 12.56 -20.33 -10.45
CA ASP A 107 12.13 -19.53 -11.60
C ASP A 107 11.64 -20.45 -12.72
N GLU A 108 10.49 -20.11 -13.28
CA GLU A 108 9.88 -20.79 -14.41
C GLU A 108 9.75 -19.77 -15.54
N THR A 109 10.51 -19.91 -16.61
CA THR A 109 10.51 -19.00 -17.75
C THR A 109 10.39 -19.74 -19.06
N LEU A 110 9.77 -19.09 -20.04
CA LEU A 110 9.83 -19.56 -21.42
C LEU A 110 11.14 -19.09 -22.04
N VAL A 111 11.90 -20.03 -22.59
CA VAL A 111 13.16 -19.77 -23.28
C VAL A 111 12.99 -20.13 -24.74
N PHE A 112 13.35 -19.22 -25.62
CA PHE A 112 13.37 -19.52 -27.06
C PHE A 112 14.54 -20.42 -27.40
N ASP A 113 14.26 -21.61 -27.93
CA ASP A 113 15.26 -22.49 -28.46
C ASP A 113 15.56 -22.16 -29.96
N PRO A 114 16.73 -21.61 -30.26
CA PRO A 114 17.08 -21.24 -31.64
C PRO A 114 17.24 -22.44 -32.58
N VAL A 115 17.42 -23.66 -32.04
CA VAL A 115 17.60 -24.88 -32.84
C VAL A 115 16.26 -25.43 -33.32
N THR A 116 15.28 -25.48 -32.41
CA THR A 116 13.93 -25.98 -32.73
C THR A 116 12.97 -24.89 -33.20
N ASN A 117 13.37 -23.60 -33.07
CA ASN A 117 12.55 -22.41 -33.36
C ASN A 117 11.23 -22.42 -32.60
N LYS A 118 11.25 -22.93 -31.36
CA LYS A 118 10.07 -22.99 -30.44
C LYS A 118 10.44 -22.46 -29.08
N GLU A 119 9.40 -22.08 -28.34
CA GLU A 119 9.51 -21.79 -26.91
C GLU A 119 9.55 -23.10 -26.13
N ASP A 120 10.48 -23.21 -25.18
CA ASP A 120 10.59 -24.30 -24.23
C ASP A 120 10.41 -23.79 -22.79
N GLU A 121 9.87 -24.61 -21.92
CA GLU A 121 9.69 -24.29 -20.51
C GLU A 121 10.98 -24.61 -19.75
N MET A 122 11.67 -23.57 -19.26
CA MET A 122 12.84 -23.73 -18.40
C MET A 122 12.41 -23.59 -16.94
N PHE A 123 12.67 -24.63 -16.15
CA PHE A 123 12.58 -24.61 -14.69
C PHE A 123 13.99 -24.59 -14.09
N GLU A 124 14.29 -23.54 -13.34
CA GLU A 124 15.59 -23.37 -12.68
C GLU A 124 15.44 -23.28 -11.18
N VAL A 125 16.30 -23.99 -10.44
CA VAL A 125 16.39 -23.93 -8.98
C VAL A 125 17.76 -23.43 -8.59
N MET A 126 17.81 -22.30 -7.88
CA MET A 126 19.04 -21.62 -7.53
C MET A 126 19.17 -21.46 -6.01
N ALA A 127 20.34 -21.78 -5.44
CA ALA A 127 20.64 -21.40 -4.07
C ALA A 127 20.87 -19.88 -3.99
N ILE A 128 20.23 -19.20 -3.04
CA ILE A 128 20.35 -17.74 -2.88
C ILE A 128 21.76 -17.36 -2.40
N PHE A 129 22.28 -18.08 -1.42
CA PHE A 129 23.60 -17.79 -0.86
C PHE A 129 24.62 -18.85 -1.24
N LYS A 130 25.74 -18.42 -1.79
CA LYS A 130 26.92 -19.26 -2.00
C LYS A 130 27.62 -19.59 -0.69
N ARG A 131 27.62 -18.65 0.24
CA ARG A 131 28.25 -18.79 1.56
C ARG A 131 27.59 -17.89 2.60
N ILE A 132 27.38 -18.42 3.82
CA ILE A 132 26.98 -17.65 5.01
C ILE A 132 27.83 -18.12 6.17
N GLN A 133 28.39 -17.17 6.92
CA GLN A 133 29.22 -17.44 8.11
C GLN A 133 28.82 -16.48 9.22
N TYR A 134 28.85 -16.97 10.44
CA TYR A 134 28.65 -16.14 11.63
C TYR A 134 29.94 -16.11 12.48
N LEU A 135 30.50 -14.92 12.68
CA LEU A 135 31.67 -14.69 13.49
C LEU A 135 31.25 -14.15 14.86
N LYS A 136 31.11 -15.06 15.84
CA LYS A 136 30.57 -14.75 17.18
C LYS A 136 31.30 -13.59 17.87
N ARG A 137 32.65 -13.59 17.87
CA ARG A 137 33.45 -12.56 18.55
C ARG A 137 33.30 -11.16 17.93
N LYS A 138 33.16 -11.10 16.61
CA LYS A 138 32.96 -9.84 15.86
C LYS A 138 31.51 -9.39 15.83
N ALA A 139 30.57 -10.27 16.20
CA ALA A 139 29.12 -10.07 16.06
C ALA A 139 28.72 -9.66 14.63
N VAL A 140 29.29 -10.34 13.61
CA VAL A 140 29.01 -10.08 12.20
C VAL A 140 28.58 -11.37 11.48
N ILE A 141 27.72 -11.20 10.47
CA ILE A 141 27.41 -12.23 9.48
C ILE A 141 28.17 -11.91 8.22
N CYS A 142 29.02 -12.84 7.75
CA CYS A 142 29.66 -12.77 6.43
C CYS A 142 28.80 -13.56 5.45
N TYR A 143 28.51 -12.97 4.29
CA TYR A 143 27.71 -13.61 3.26
C TYR A 143 28.25 -13.34 1.86
N GLN A 144 27.96 -14.24 0.97
CA GLN A 144 28.17 -14.09 -0.48
C GLN A 144 26.95 -14.65 -1.20
N LEU A 145 26.37 -13.85 -2.08
CA LEU A 145 25.26 -14.28 -2.95
C LEU A 145 25.78 -15.24 -4.03
N ASN A 146 24.90 -16.08 -4.54
CA ASN A 146 25.20 -16.96 -5.63
C ASN A 146 25.25 -16.20 -6.96
N ASP A 147 26.20 -16.53 -7.81
CA ASP A 147 26.42 -15.84 -9.09
C ASP A 147 25.24 -15.97 -10.06
N CYS A 148 24.44 -17.02 -9.96
CA CYS A 148 23.19 -17.20 -10.72
C CYS A 148 22.16 -16.06 -10.49
N LEU A 149 22.25 -15.31 -9.38
CA LEU A 149 21.38 -14.17 -9.12
C LEU A 149 21.79 -12.87 -9.84
N LYS A 150 22.93 -12.85 -10.53
CA LYS A 150 23.41 -11.65 -11.24
C LYS A 150 22.38 -11.07 -12.21
N PRO A 151 21.69 -11.85 -13.06
CA PRO A 151 20.71 -11.31 -14.00
C PRO A 151 19.54 -10.57 -13.33
N TYR A 152 19.25 -10.88 -12.08
CA TYR A 152 18.14 -10.32 -11.32
C TYR A 152 18.54 -9.12 -10.46
N LEU A 153 19.85 -8.95 -10.16
CA LEU A 153 20.32 -7.97 -9.16
C LEU A 153 21.40 -7.02 -9.68
N LEU A 154 22.12 -7.38 -10.75
CA LEU A 154 23.23 -6.59 -11.30
C LEU A 154 22.97 -6.24 -12.78
N GLY A 155 23.57 -5.13 -13.24
CA GLY A 155 23.44 -4.69 -14.62
C GLY A 155 22.02 -4.26 -15.03
N LEU A 156 21.18 -3.94 -14.08
CA LEU A 156 19.77 -3.63 -14.31
C LEU A 156 19.60 -2.29 -15.03
N ARG A 157 19.07 -2.34 -16.26
CA ARG A 157 18.80 -1.14 -17.07
C ARG A 157 17.31 -0.83 -17.21
N ASN A 158 16.49 -1.87 -17.38
CA ASN A 158 15.05 -1.77 -17.57
C ASN A 158 14.33 -2.80 -16.69
N ASN A 159 13.02 -2.67 -16.55
CA ASN A 159 12.14 -3.63 -15.86
C ASN A 159 12.57 -3.97 -14.42
N PHE A 160 13.06 -2.98 -13.69
CA PHE A 160 13.43 -3.15 -12.29
C PHE A 160 12.63 -2.26 -11.36
N THR A 161 12.55 -2.67 -10.11
CA THR A 161 11.90 -1.89 -9.05
C THR A 161 12.91 -1.55 -7.96
N GLN A 162 12.89 -0.30 -7.53
CA GLN A 162 13.67 0.19 -6.39
C GLN A 162 12.74 0.39 -5.18
N ILE A 163 13.07 -0.23 -4.07
CA ILE A 163 12.27 -0.20 -2.84
C ILE A 163 13.15 0.31 -1.69
N PRO A 164 12.77 1.40 -1.00
CA PRO A 164 13.50 1.82 0.19
C PRO A 164 13.41 0.75 1.29
N LEU A 165 14.55 0.26 1.77
CA LEU A 165 14.61 -0.77 2.80
C LEU A 165 13.79 -0.39 4.05
N GLN A 166 13.81 0.90 4.42
CA GLN A 166 13.06 1.42 5.57
C GLN A 166 11.54 1.18 5.48
N ARG A 167 11.00 0.97 4.27
CA ARG A 167 9.58 0.64 4.07
C ARG A 167 9.26 -0.82 4.34
N ILE A 168 10.26 -1.70 4.23
CA ILE A 168 10.11 -3.13 4.50
C ILE A 168 10.34 -3.46 5.97
N LEU A 169 11.29 -2.80 6.62
CA LEU A 169 11.68 -3.12 8.00
C LEU A 169 10.53 -3.13 9.01
N PRO A 170 9.52 -2.22 8.98
CA PRO A 170 8.40 -2.23 9.91
C PRO A 170 7.43 -3.40 9.72
N ILE A 171 7.39 -4.01 8.53
CA ILE A 171 6.44 -5.10 8.22
C ILE A 171 6.85 -6.37 8.96
N ARG A 172 5.92 -7.03 9.62
CA ARG A 172 6.18 -8.23 10.45
C ARG A 172 5.86 -9.54 9.73
N SER A 173 4.95 -9.51 8.76
CA SER A 173 4.55 -10.68 7.98
C SER A 173 5.39 -10.83 6.72
N GLY A 174 5.94 -12.04 6.47
CA GLY A 174 6.62 -12.37 5.21
C GLY A 174 5.69 -12.24 4.01
N TYR A 175 4.44 -12.65 4.14
CA TYR A 175 3.44 -12.48 3.08
C TYR A 175 3.16 -11.00 2.78
N ALA A 176 3.06 -10.16 3.83
CA ALA A 176 2.86 -8.72 3.64
C ALA A 176 4.06 -8.06 2.95
N ILE A 177 5.30 -8.45 3.27
CA ILE A 177 6.51 -7.98 2.58
C ILE A 177 6.43 -8.32 1.09
N ARG A 178 6.10 -9.55 0.75
CA ARG A 178 6.02 -10.03 -0.63
C ARG A 178 4.91 -9.31 -1.42
N ILE A 179 3.71 -9.25 -0.85
CA ILE A 179 2.58 -8.55 -1.46
C ILE A 179 2.90 -7.07 -1.64
N TYR A 180 3.49 -6.41 -0.65
CA TYR A 180 3.90 -5.00 -0.76
C TYR A 180 4.84 -4.77 -1.95
N GLN A 181 5.84 -5.63 -2.15
CA GLN A 181 6.76 -5.49 -3.27
C GLN A 181 6.09 -5.67 -4.63
N MET A 182 5.19 -6.66 -4.75
CA MET A 182 4.42 -6.89 -5.97
C MET A 182 3.57 -5.66 -6.30
N LEU A 183 2.80 -5.17 -5.32
CA LEU A 183 1.93 -4.02 -5.50
C LEU A 183 2.71 -2.73 -5.80
N LEU A 184 3.83 -2.50 -5.12
CA LEU A 184 4.68 -1.33 -5.36
C LEU A 184 5.35 -1.40 -6.75
N SER A 185 5.73 -2.59 -7.23
CA SER A 185 6.26 -2.77 -8.58
C SER A 185 5.25 -2.35 -9.65
N GLU A 186 4.00 -2.77 -9.52
CA GLU A 186 2.93 -2.37 -10.44
C GLU A 186 2.65 -0.87 -10.37
N LEU A 187 2.58 -0.33 -9.16
CA LEU A 187 2.34 1.11 -8.96
C LEU A 187 3.45 1.98 -9.56
N LYS A 188 4.72 1.53 -9.51
CA LYS A 188 5.85 2.21 -10.15
C LYS A 188 5.82 2.14 -11.67
N GLN A 189 5.13 1.17 -12.24
CA GLN A 189 4.82 1.08 -13.66
C GLN A 189 3.57 1.91 -14.04
N ASN A 190 3.08 2.80 -13.14
CA ASN A 190 1.87 3.61 -13.30
C ASN A 190 0.56 2.80 -13.41
N LYS A 191 0.55 1.59 -12.88
CA LYS A 191 -0.66 0.77 -12.81
C LYS A 191 -1.27 0.91 -11.42
N ASN A 192 -2.41 1.57 -11.34
CA ASN A 192 -3.19 1.72 -10.10
C ASN A 192 -4.09 0.52 -9.83
N THR A 193 -4.22 -0.37 -10.81
CA THR A 193 -4.99 -1.62 -10.71
C THR A 193 -4.16 -2.74 -11.31
N THR A 194 -4.07 -3.86 -10.63
CA THR A 194 -3.42 -5.07 -11.13
C THR A 194 -4.24 -6.30 -10.84
N GLU A 195 -4.22 -7.23 -11.78
CA GLU A 195 -4.93 -8.50 -11.70
C GLU A 195 -3.93 -9.64 -11.60
N ILE A 196 -4.20 -10.58 -10.73
CA ILE A 196 -3.40 -11.79 -10.58
C ILE A 196 -4.31 -13.00 -10.37
N ASP A 197 -3.99 -14.10 -11.03
CA ASP A 197 -4.64 -15.37 -10.77
C ASP A 197 -4.44 -15.81 -9.32
N LEU A 198 -5.47 -16.35 -8.69
CA LEU A 198 -5.43 -16.74 -7.28
C LEU A 198 -4.38 -17.83 -7.01
N LEU A 199 -4.31 -18.85 -7.88
CA LEU A 199 -3.34 -19.94 -7.72
C LEU A 199 -1.91 -19.43 -7.92
N GLN A 200 -1.71 -18.59 -8.94
CA GLN A 200 -0.42 -17.95 -9.17
C GLN A 200 0.03 -17.12 -7.96
N LEU A 201 -0.86 -16.31 -7.37
CA LEU A 201 -0.53 -15.54 -6.17
C LEU A 201 -0.14 -16.46 -5.00
N GLN A 202 -0.90 -17.53 -4.78
CA GLN A 202 -0.63 -18.50 -3.72
C GLN A 202 0.70 -19.21 -3.92
N ASP A 203 1.05 -19.54 -5.15
CA ASP A 203 2.32 -20.17 -5.53
C ASP A 203 3.51 -19.23 -5.32
N VAL A 204 3.45 -18.00 -5.86
CA VAL A 204 4.49 -16.99 -5.68
C VAL A 204 4.73 -16.67 -4.21
N LEU A 205 3.69 -16.67 -3.39
CA LEU A 205 3.78 -16.48 -1.95
C LEU A 205 4.25 -17.73 -1.21
N CYS A 206 4.44 -18.86 -1.89
CA CYS A 206 4.75 -20.17 -1.30
C CYS A 206 3.78 -20.55 -0.17
N VAL A 207 2.49 -20.35 -0.41
CA VAL A 207 1.44 -20.64 0.58
C VAL A 207 1.34 -22.15 0.77
N PRO A 208 1.27 -22.68 2.00
CA PRO A 208 1.03 -24.12 2.22
C PRO A 208 -0.30 -24.56 1.58
N LYS A 209 -0.33 -25.72 0.91
CA LYS A 209 -1.53 -26.25 0.25
C LYS A 209 -2.77 -26.32 1.16
N SER A 210 -2.58 -26.53 2.46
CA SER A 210 -3.66 -26.49 3.47
C SER A 210 -4.35 -25.13 3.59
N MET A 211 -3.73 -24.05 3.11
CA MET A 211 -4.25 -22.68 3.12
C MET A 211 -4.82 -22.23 1.77
N TYR A 212 -4.80 -23.08 0.73
CA TYR A 212 -5.27 -22.72 -0.63
C TYR A 212 -6.75 -22.43 -0.71
N ALA A 213 -7.57 -23.05 0.16
CA ALA A 213 -8.99 -22.74 0.22
C ALA A 213 -9.18 -21.22 0.43
N TRP A 214 -9.99 -20.59 -0.43
CA TRP A 214 -10.19 -19.12 -0.42
C TRP A 214 -10.44 -18.53 0.96
N ILE A 215 -11.31 -19.18 1.75
CA ILE A 215 -11.65 -18.67 3.08
C ILE A 215 -10.45 -18.62 4.02
N ASN A 216 -9.55 -19.61 3.93
CA ASN A 216 -8.33 -19.64 4.73
C ASN A 216 -7.30 -18.64 4.22
N PHE A 217 -7.05 -18.62 2.92
CA PHE A 217 -6.14 -17.66 2.27
C PHE A 217 -6.54 -16.22 2.57
N LYS A 218 -7.81 -15.88 2.32
CA LYS A 218 -8.37 -14.57 2.60
C LYS A 218 -8.14 -14.16 4.04
N ARG A 219 -8.62 -14.95 5.00
CA ARG A 219 -8.66 -14.59 6.42
C ARG A 219 -7.29 -14.60 7.08
N LYS A 220 -6.41 -15.54 6.70
CA LYS A 220 -5.13 -15.76 7.40
C LYS A 220 -3.93 -15.09 6.71
N ILE A 221 -4.02 -14.82 5.41
CA ILE A 221 -2.91 -14.30 4.63
C ILE A 221 -3.25 -12.95 4.00
N LEU A 222 -4.24 -12.88 3.12
CA LEU A 222 -4.49 -11.71 2.30
C LEU A 222 -4.95 -10.49 3.12
N GLU A 223 -6.02 -10.61 3.88
CA GLU A 223 -6.55 -9.49 4.67
C GLU A 223 -5.59 -8.99 5.76
N PRO A 224 -4.94 -9.87 6.56
CA PRO A 224 -3.94 -9.42 7.52
C PRO A 224 -2.76 -8.72 6.85
N SER A 225 -2.31 -9.22 5.69
CA SER A 225 -1.21 -8.61 4.95
C SER A 225 -1.57 -7.22 4.43
N LEU A 226 -2.75 -7.04 3.83
CA LEU A 226 -3.20 -5.73 3.35
C LEU A 226 -3.43 -4.75 4.51
N LYS A 227 -3.98 -5.21 5.63
CA LYS A 227 -4.13 -4.39 6.84
C LYS A 227 -2.77 -3.88 7.32
N GLU A 228 -1.76 -4.74 7.35
CA GLU A 228 -0.40 -4.38 7.77
C GLU A 228 0.25 -3.42 6.76
N ILE A 229 0.16 -3.69 5.46
CA ILE A 229 0.66 -2.81 4.39
C ILE A 229 0.05 -1.41 4.53
N ASN A 230 -1.28 -1.34 4.66
CA ASN A 230 -1.99 -0.09 4.79
C ASN A 230 -1.64 0.67 6.08
N ALA A 231 -1.26 -0.02 7.15
CA ALA A 231 -0.84 0.61 8.40
C ALA A 231 0.60 1.12 8.35
N THR A 232 1.54 0.35 7.79
CA THR A 232 2.98 0.54 8.00
C THR A 232 3.76 1.08 6.81
N THR A 233 3.19 1.00 5.58
CA THR A 233 3.90 1.42 4.36
C THR A 233 3.38 2.74 3.80
N ASP A 234 3.88 3.14 2.64
CA ASP A 234 3.55 4.38 1.91
C ASP A 234 2.45 4.20 0.86
N ILE A 235 1.89 3.01 0.74
CA ILE A 235 0.77 2.73 -0.16
C ILE A 235 -0.50 2.36 0.61
N VAL A 236 -1.63 2.53 -0.06
CA VAL A 236 -2.93 1.97 0.32
C VAL A 236 -3.33 0.99 -0.75
N ALA A 237 -3.74 -0.20 -0.32
CA ALA A 237 -4.22 -1.24 -1.20
C ALA A 237 -5.56 -1.80 -0.71
N SER A 238 -6.46 -2.00 -1.65
CA SER A 238 -7.71 -2.73 -1.49
C SER A 238 -7.79 -3.83 -2.54
N TYR A 239 -8.75 -4.72 -2.41
CA TYR A 239 -8.94 -5.77 -3.41
C TYR A 239 -10.40 -6.07 -3.66
N ARG A 240 -10.68 -6.54 -4.86
CA ARG A 240 -11.92 -7.21 -5.25
C ARG A 240 -11.61 -8.54 -5.92
N THR A 241 -12.57 -9.42 -5.99
CA THR A 241 -12.39 -10.76 -6.56
C THR A 241 -13.20 -10.89 -7.85
N LYS A 242 -12.63 -11.59 -8.82
CA LYS A 242 -13.38 -12.08 -9.97
C LYS A 242 -13.71 -13.55 -9.80
N LYS A 243 -14.86 -13.94 -10.28
CA LYS A 243 -15.34 -15.31 -10.20
C LYS A 243 -15.59 -15.87 -11.60
N GLN A 244 -15.21 -17.11 -11.78
CA GLN A 244 -15.65 -17.91 -12.91
C GLN A 244 -16.64 -18.96 -12.40
N ARG A 245 -17.92 -18.83 -12.80
CA ARG A 245 -19.03 -19.58 -12.19
C ARG A 245 -19.11 -19.29 -10.68
N GLN A 246 -18.89 -20.29 -9.83
CA GLN A 246 -18.94 -20.16 -8.36
C GLN A 246 -17.56 -20.05 -7.70
N LYS A 247 -16.47 -20.24 -8.46
CA LYS A 247 -15.10 -20.23 -7.93
C LYS A 247 -14.46 -18.87 -8.14
N ILE A 248 -13.76 -18.39 -7.13
CA ILE A 248 -12.88 -17.20 -7.27
C ILE A 248 -11.63 -17.66 -8.01
N THR A 249 -11.31 -16.99 -9.09
CA THR A 249 -10.16 -17.29 -9.95
C THR A 249 -9.12 -16.19 -9.90
N GLU A 250 -9.53 -14.94 -9.71
CA GLU A 250 -8.62 -13.80 -9.79
C GLU A 250 -8.84 -12.83 -8.64
N ILE A 251 -7.76 -12.17 -8.25
CA ILE A 251 -7.76 -11.03 -7.33
C ILE A 251 -7.35 -9.79 -8.11
N VAL A 252 -8.17 -8.76 -8.00
CA VAL A 252 -7.90 -7.44 -8.58
C VAL A 252 -7.55 -6.49 -7.44
N PHE A 253 -6.30 -6.05 -7.39
CA PHE A 253 -5.85 -5.06 -6.42
C PHE A 253 -6.04 -3.65 -6.97
N GLU A 254 -6.46 -2.74 -6.10
CA GLU A 254 -6.50 -1.29 -6.33
C GLU A 254 -5.47 -0.65 -5.41
N ILE A 255 -4.56 0.16 -5.98
CA ILE A 255 -3.35 0.58 -5.29
C ILE A 255 -3.14 2.07 -5.53
N CYS A 256 -2.76 2.81 -4.48
CA CYS A 256 -2.31 4.20 -4.61
C CYS A 256 -1.30 4.56 -3.52
N TYR A 257 -0.55 5.64 -3.73
CA TYR A 257 0.27 6.22 -2.66
C TYR A 257 -0.61 6.92 -1.63
N LYS A 258 -0.27 6.79 -0.35
CA LYS A 258 -1.01 7.43 0.77
C LYS A 258 -1.12 8.94 0.61
N ASP A 259 -0.07 9.61 0.18
CA ASP A 259 -0.10 11.06 -0.03
C ASP A 259 -1.15 11.50 -1.06
N LEU A 260 -1.33 10.69 -2.11
CA LEU A 260 -2.37 10.95 -3.12
C LEU A 260 -3.77 10.69 -2.56
N GLN A 261 -3.92 9.63 -1.77
CA GLN A 261 -5.20 9.34 -1.11
C GLN A 261 -5.56 10.44 -0.11
N MET A 262 -4.62 10.83 0.76
CA MET A 262 -4.84 11.93 1.71
C MET A 262 -5.24 13.24 1.02
N ARG A 263 -4.61 13.57 -0.14
CA ARG A 263 -4.99 14.76 -0.93
C ARG A 263 -6.40 14.66 -1.49
N LYS A 264 -6.79 13.47 -1.98
CA LYS A 264 -8.16 13.22 -2.47
C LYS A 264 -9.19 13.34 -1.35
N ASP A 265 -8.91 12.77 -0.18
CA ASP A 265 -9.79 12.82 0.98
C ASP A 265 -9.95 14.27 1.48
N GLN A 266 -8.84 15.02 1.61
CA GLN A 266 -8.87 16.44 1.96
C GLN A 266 -9.65 17.30 0.94
N ALA A 267 -9.54 16.99 -0.36
CA ALA A 267 -10.30 17.68 -1.38
C ALA A 267 -11.81 17.39 -1.27
N LYS A 268 -12.18 16.13 -0.99
CA LYS A 268 -13.58 15.74 -0.74
C LYS A 268 -14.15 16.42 0.51
N ASP A 269 -13.38 16.45 1.60
CA ASP A 269 -13.79 17.10 2.85
C ASP A 269 -14.02 18.62 2.64
N LYS A 270 -13.10 19.27 1.93
CA LYS A 270 -13.26 20.69 1.57
C LYS A 270 -14.49 20.94 0.71
N GLU A 271 -14.74 20.10 -0.27
CA GLU A 271 -15.92 20.20 -1.13
C GLU A 271 -17.23 19.95 -0.35
N ALA A 272 -17.24 18.96 0.53
CA ALA A 272 -18.38 18.70 1.42
C ALA A 272 -18.64 19.89 2.36
N GLN A 273 -17.59 20.48 2.91
CA GLN A 273 -17.69 21.67 3.77
C GLN A 273 -18.19 22.89 2.98
N ARG A 274 -17.70 23.08 1.75
CA ARG A 274 -18.19 24.13 0.85
C ARG A 274 -19.69 23.99 0.59
N ILE A 275 -20.16 22.82 0.22
CA ILE A 275 -21.58 22.54 -0.03
C ILE A 275 -22.41 22.79 1.25
N GLN A 276 -21.92 22.39 2.41
CA GLN A 276 -22.61 22.65 3.68
C GLN A 276 -22.80 24.15 3.93
N VAL A 277 -21.79 24.97 3.66
CA VAL A 277 -21.82 26.42 3.92
C VAL A 277 -22.55 27.17 2.83
N GLU A 278 -22.25 26.91 1.56
CA GLU A 278 -22.74 27.69 0.41
C GLU A 278 -24.12 27.24 -0.09
N VAL A 279 -24.49 25.99 0.17
CA VAL A 279 -25.75 25.42 -0.37
C VAL A 279 -26.70 25.06 0.76
N ILE A 280 -26.32 24.18 1.68
CA ILE A 280 -27.26 23.60 2.65
C ILE A 280 -27.70 24.62 3.71
N LYS A 281 -26.77 25.43 4.26
CA LYS A 281 -27.14 26.46 5.22
C LYS A 281 -28.12 27.49 4.67
N PRO A 282 -27.87 28.10 3.48
CA PRO A 282 -28.83 29.03 2.87
C PRO A 282 -30.18 28.39 2.46
N LEU A 283 -30.15 27.07 2.08
CA LEU A 283 -31.39 26.34 1.83
C LEU A 283 -32.35 26.27 3.06
N ALA A 284 -31.80 26.29 4.26
CA ALA A 284 -32.63 26.27 5.47
C ALA A 284 -33.56 27.48 5.53
N GLU A 285 -33.15 28.62 4.98
CA GLU A 285 -33.96 29.84 4.88
C GLU A 285 -35.15 29.73 3.92
N LEU A 286 -35.05 28.83 2.96
CA LEU A 286 -36.07 28.55 1.94
C LEU A 286 -37.03 27.42 2.36
N LYS A 287 -36.80 26.80 3.50
CA LYS A 287 -37.70 25.74 3.99
C LYS A 287 -39.13 26.23 4.18
N ASN A 288 -40.07 25.47 3.61
CA ASN A 288 -41.51 25.76 3.60
C ASN A 288 -41.90 27.01 2.80
N LYS A 289 -40.97 27.60 2.07
CA LYS A 289 -41.27 28.72 1.16
C LYS A 289 -41.71 28.22 -0.20
N THR A 290 -42.61 28.94 -0.83
CA THR A 290 -43.12 28.65 -2.19
C THR A 290 -42.25 29.38 -3.20
N LEU A 291 -41.91 28.70 -4.27
CA LEU A 291 -41.01 29.15 -5.36
C LEU A 291 -41.82 29.25 -6.65
N ALA A 292 -41.78 30.39 -7.35
CA ALA A 292 -42.32 30.53 -8.70
C ALA A 292 -41.36 29.89 -9.72
N TYR A 293 -41.52 28.60 -10.00
CA TYR A 293 -40.64 27.88 -10.89
C TYR A 293 -41.13 28.03 -12.34
N PRO A 294 -40.33 28.53 -13.26
CA PRO A 294 -40.72 28.69 -14.68
C PRO A 294 -40.89 27.30 -15.34
N THR A 295 -42.02 27.11 -16.00
CA THR A 295 -42.33 25.91 -16.77
C THR A 295 -41.97 26.05 -18.24
N ASP A 296 -41.94 27.30 -18.77
CA ASP A 296 -41.48 27.62 -20.11
C ASP A 296 -40.43 28.74 -20.05
N PRO A 297 -39.23 28.53 -20.65
CA PRO A 297 -38.19 29.55 -20.71
C PRO A 297 -38.58 30.81 -21.53
N LEU A 298 -39.56 30.69 -22.41
CA LEU A 298 -40.00 31.75 -23.30
C LEU A 298 -41.23 32.53 -22.81
N ASP A 299 -41.96 31.98 -21.83
CA ASP A 299 -43.11 32.64 -21.21
C ASP A 299 -42.86 32.89 -19.71
N GLU A 300 -42.57 34.11 -19.38
CA GLU A 300 -42.34 34.52 -17.99
C GLU A 300 -43.53 34.31 -17.07
N ASN A 301 -44.74 34.18 -17.62
CA ASN A 301 -45.97 33.97 -16.86
C ASN A 301 -46.31 32.50 -16.63
N ALA A 302 -45.66 31.61 -17.39
CA ALA A 302 -45.79 30.17 -17.26
C ALA A 302 -44.98 29.66 -16.04
N ILE A 303 -45.58 29.77 -14.85
CA ILE A 303 -44.95 29.34 -13.58
C ILE A 303 -45.75 28.26 -12.87
N ILE A 304 -45.03 27.35 -12.22
CA ILE A 304 -45.60 26.42 -11.25
C ILE A 304 -45.10 26.74 -9.84
N ALA A 305 -46.03 26.71 -8.87
CA ALA A 305 -45.68 26.94 -7.47
C ALA A 305 -45.11 25.64 -6.88
N LEU A 306 -43.82 25.65 -6.53
CA LEU A 306 -43.12 24.52 -5.86
C LEU A 306 -42.73 24.90 -4.43
N VAL A 307 -42.85 23.96 -3.52
CA VAL A 307 -42.51 24.16 -2.10
C VAL A 307 -41.33 23.27 -1.72
N TYR A 308 -40.29 23.84 -1.11
CA TYR A 308 -39.19 23.11 -0.52
C TYR A 308 -39.51 22.73 0.93
N ARG A 309 -39.72 21.42 1.21
CA ARG A 309 -40.04 20.93 2.57
C ARG A 309 -38.80 20.52 3.39
N GLY A 310 -37.60 20.79 2.92
CA GLY A 310 -36.36 20.44 3.59
C GLY A 310 -35.80 19.07 3.19
N MET A 311 -36.41 18.40 2.23
CA MET A 311 -35.90 17.12 1.70
C MET A 311 -34.82 17.34 0.65
N HIS A 312 -33.62 16.88 0.94
CA HIS A 312 -32.50 16.93 0.01
C HIS A 312 -31.58 15.72 0.21
N GLU A 313 -30.85 15.33 -0.83
CA GLU A 313 -29.83 14.30 -0.82
C GLU A 313 -28.54 14.86 -1.42
N ILE A 314 -27.38 14.44 -0.89
CA ILE A 314 -26.08 14.75 -1.47
C ILE A 314 -25.66 13.55 -2.32
N LYS A 315 -25.42 13.77 -3.61
CA LYS A 315 -25.00 12.73 -4.56
C LYS A 315 -23.67 13.09 -5.19
N GLU A 316 -22.80 12.10 -5.36
CA GLU A 316 -21.57 12.24 -6.14
C GLU A 316 -21.86 11.89 -7.61
N VAL A 317 -21.72 12.87 -8.52
CA VAL A 317 -21.93 12.71 -9.95
C VAL A 317 -20.65 13.14 -10.69
N LYS A 318 -20.02 12.20 -11.40
CA LYS A 318 -18.75 12.45 -12.14
C LYS A 318 -17.65 13.06 -11.24
N GLY A 319 -17.53 12.59 -9.99
CA GLY A 319 -16.50 13.04 -9.04
C GLY A 319 -16.78 14.41 -8.40
N LYS A 320 -17.98 15.01 -8.59
CA LYS A 320 -18.42 16.24 -7.93
C LYS A 320 -19.62 15.96 -7.06
N LEU A 321 -19.64 16.57 -5.87
CA LEU A 321 -20.81 16.51 -5.00
C LEU A 321 -21.89 17.48 -5.50
N GLN A 322 -23.12 17.02 -5.53
CA GLN A 322 -24.30 17.79 -5.90
C GLN A 322 -25.40 17.57 -4.87
N VAL A 323 -26.19 18.60 -4.61
CA VAL A 323 -27.37 18.52 -3.75
C VAL A 323 -28.61 18.38 -4.64
N VAL A 324 -29.36 17.32 -4.44
CA VAL A 324 -30.63 17.07 -5.12
C VAL A 324 -31.75 17.42 -4.18
N LEU A 325 -32.48 18.50 -4.46
CA LEU A 325 -33.67 18.88 -3.70
C LEU A 325 -34.87 18.10 -4.21
N THR A 326 -35.78 17.78 -3.31
CA THR A 326 -37.12 17.33 -3.65
C THR A 326 -38.08 18.45 -3.39
N LEU A 327 -38.66 19.01 -4.45
CA LEU A 327 -39.67 20.06 -4.39
C LEU A 327 -41.06 19.44 -4.58
N GLU A 328 -42.08 19.97 -3.86
CA GLU A 328 -43.47 19.51 -3.97
C GLU A 328 -44.33 20.58 -4.64
N GLU A 329 -45.25 20.19 -5.51
CA GLU A 329 -46.24 21.17 -6.07
C GLU A 329 -47.13 21.66 -4.96
N ALA A 330 -47.32 22.99 -4.87
CA ALA A 330 -48.13 23.60 -3.82
C ALA A 330 -49.60 23.11 -3.84
N ASN A 331 -50.17 22.88 -5.03
CA ASN A 331 -51.52 22.42 -5.23
C ASN A 331 -51.69 20.90 -5.22
N ASN A 332 -50.59 20.14 -5.32
CA ASN A 332 -50.58 18.68 -5.33
C ASN A 332 -49.31 18.12 -4.70
N PRO A 333 -49.23 17.96 -3.36
CA PRO A 333 -48.03 17.51 -2.66
C PRO A 333 -47.56 16.10 -3.04
N ARG A 334 -48.39 15.30 -3.72
CA ARG A 334 -48.00 13.97 -4.21
C ARG A 334 -47.07 14.05 -5.43
N LYS A 335 -47.12 15.16 -6.16
CA LYS A 335 -46.21 15.42 -7.27
C LYS A 335 -44.92 16.04 -6.76
N LYS A 336 -43.81 15.32 -6.99
CA LYS A 336 -42.48 15.72 -6.54
C LYS A 336 -41.57 15.91 -7.73
N GLN A 337 -40.79 16.99 -7.69
CA GLN A 337 -39.82 17.31 -8.74
C GLN A 337 -38.40 17.40 -8.15
N PRO A 338 -37.42 16.69 -8.70
CA PRO A 338 -36.03 16.82 -8.29
C PRO A 338 -35.40 18.07 -8.93
N LEU A 339 -34.65 18.83 -8.13
CA LEU A 339 -33.86 19.94 -8.62
C LEU A 339 -32.41 19.79 -8.15
N ILE A 340 -31.47 19.85 -9.10
CA ILE A 340 -30.06 19.71 -8.82
C ILE A 340 -29.44 21.08 -8.53
N ILE A 341 -28.74 21.19 -7.40
CA ILE A 341 -28.03 22.37 -6.96
C ILE A 341 -26.55 22.04 -6.78
N SER A 342 -25.68 22.84 -7.40
CA SER A 342 -24.25 22.60 -7.37
C SER A 342 -23.43 23.76 -6.79
N ASN A 343 -24.02 24.93 -6.63
CA ASN A 343 -23.30 26.15 -6.18
C ASN A 343 -24.25 27.21 -5.59
N ALA A 344 -23.67 28.26 -5.03
CA ALA A 344 -24.39 29.38 -4.42
C ALA A 344 -25.31 30.12 -5.39
N ASN A 345 -24.94 30.24 -6.67
CA ASN A 345 -25.76 30.93 -7.68
C ASN A 345 -27.13 30.27 -7.87
N HIS A 346 -27.20 28.93 -7.72
CA HIS A 346 -28.49 28.24 -7.76
C HIS A 346 -29.36 28.59 -6.55
N ILE A 347 -28.77 28.85 -5.40
CA ILE A 347 -29.49 29.28 -4.20
C ILE A 347 -30.06 30.68 -4.40
N GLU A 348 -29.30 31.61 -4.96
CA GLU A 348 -29.77 32.95 -5.27
C GLU A 348 -30.92 32.96 -6.25
N LYS A 349 -30.86 32.10 -7.29
CA LYS A 349 -31.98 31.90 -8.21
C LYS A 349 -33.23 31.40 -7.49
N LEU A 350 -33.11 30.53 -6.51
CA LEU A 350 -34.23 30.04 -5.71
C LEU A 350 -34.82 31.15 -4.79
N LYS A 351 -33.96 32.00 -4.24
CA LYS A 351 -34.42 33.18 -3.45
C LYS A 351 -35.18 34.14 -4.36
N ALA A 352 -34.67 34.46 -5.55
CA ALA A 352 -35.36 35.29 -6.53
C ALA A 352 -36.71 34.69 -6.98
N MET A 353 -36.79 33.36 -7.13
CA MET A 353 -38.07 32.68 -7.43
C MET A 353 -39.08 32.80 -6.28
N HIS A 354 -38.59 32.79 -5.04
CA HIS A 354 -39.46 33.03 -3.88
C HIS A 354 -39.98 34.47 -3.83
N GLU A 355 -39.10 35.46 -4.00
CA GLU A 355 -39.48 36.89 -4.05
C GLU A 355 -40.46 37.16 -5.15
N ARG A 356 -40.27 36.59 -6.33
CA ARG A 356 -41.20 36.69 -7.43
C ARG A 356 -42.57 36.08 -7.12
N TYR A 357 -42.62 34.98 -6.41
CA TYR A 357 -43.87 34.36 -5.97
C TYR A 357 -44.61 35.31 -5.03
N GLU A 358 -43.94 35.89 -4.01
CA GLU A 358 -44.53 36.82 -3.08
C GLU A 358 -45.08 38.06 -3.78
N GLN A 359 -44.32 38.66 -4.72
CA GLN A 359 -44.76 39.81 -5.48
C GLN A 359 -46.01 39.53 -6.32
N LYS A 360 -46.12 38.33 -6.91
CA LYS A 360 -47.23 37.99 -7.81
C LYS A 360 -48.54 37.63 -7.10
N PHE A 361 -48.45 37.11 -5.88
CA PHE A 361 -49.61 36.54 -5.20
C PHE A 361 -49.97 37.24 -3.87
N PHE A 362 -49.15 38.13 -3.35
CA PHE A 362 -49.34 38.79 -2.09
C PHE A 362 -49.20 40.33 -2.14
N THR A 363 -48.92 40.93 -3.30
CA THR A 363 -49.09 42.38 -3.62
C THR A 363 -50.30 42.56 -4.51
#